data_a71c3640af4abe6b70df9fb68a56280f
#
_entry.id   a71c3640af4abe6b70df9fb68a56280f
#
_cell.length_a   1.000
_cell.length_b   1.000
_cell.length_c   1.000
_cell.angle_alpha   90.00
_cell.angle_beta   90.00
_cell.angle_gamma   90.00
#
_symmetry.space_group_name_H-M   'P 1'
#
loop_
_entity.id
_entity.type
_entity.pdbx_description
1 polymer ?
#
loop_
_entity_poly.entity_id
_entity_poly.type
_entity_poly.pdbx_seq_one_letter_code
_entity_poly.pdbx_strand_id
1 'polypeptide(L)' 'MHTPTTYEIHGPAVREIRLRSGVAVAELAERVGVKRPYIAKIELGHSRKVSAKTFAAIIAALDIKDRRAIVANPYGADVS' A
#
# COMPACT_ATOMS: atom_id res chain seq x y z
N MET A 1 4.44 -24.48 -4.43
CA MET A 1 4.65 -23.23 -3.72
C MET A 1 3.68 -22.19 -4.22
N HIS A 2 2.98 -21.57 -3.33
CA HIS A 2 1.95 -20.59 -3.70
C HIS A 2 2.47 -19.18 -3.48
N THR A 3 2.36 -18.34 -4.50
CA THR A 3 2.74 -16.94 -4.41
C THR A 3 1.46 -16.11 -4.26
N PRO A 4 1.37 -15.30 -3.21
CA PRO A 4 0.16 -14.50 -3.04
C PRO A 4 0.01 -13.48 -4.17
N THR A 5 -1.21 -13.34 -4.65
CA THR A 5 -1.52 -12.35 -5.69
C THR A 5 -2.06 -11.06 -5.09
N THR A 6 -2.39 -11.07 -3.79
CA THR A 6 -2.87 -9.89 -3.10
C THR A 6 -2.17 -9.79 -1.75
N TYR A 7 -2.14 -8.56 -1.24
CA TYR A 7 -1.64 -8.27 0.09
C TYR A 7 -2.67 -7.47 0.84
N GLU A 8 -2.73 -7.69 2.15
CA GLU A 8 -3.56 -6.87 3.00
C GLU A 8 -2.72 -5.67 3.43
N ILE A 9 -3.16 -4.48 3.04
CA ILE A 9 -2.38 -3.26 3.23
C ILE A 9 -2.92 -2.46 4.42
N HIS A 10 -2.01 -1.84 5.16
CA HIS A 10 -2.37 -0.99 6.29
C HIS A 10 -2.46 0.45 5.80
N GLY A 11 -3.67 0.89 5.48
CA GLY A 11 -3.90 2.19 4.88
C GLY A 11 -3.39 3.36 5.69
N PRO A 12 -3.66 3.42 7.01
CA PRO A 12 -3.15 4.52 7.82
C PRO A 12 -1.63 4.66 7.78
N ALA A 13 -0.90 3.55 7.70
CA ALA A 13 0.55 3.61 7.58
C ALA A 13 0.97 4.19 6.23
N VAL A 14 0.27 3.83 5.16
CA VAL A 14 0.54 4.40 3.85
C VAL A 14 0.35 5.91 3.90
N ARG A 15 -0.74 6.37 4.51
CA ARG A 15 -1.02 7.79 4.63
C ARG A 15 0.08 8.51 5.41
N GLU A 16 0.49 7.93 6.53
CA GLU A 16 1.52 8.53 7.36
C GLU A 16 2.84 8.68 6.61
N ILE A 17 3.26 7.64 5.91
CA ILE A 17 4.50 7.67 5.15
C ILE A 17 4.39 8.68 4.02
N ARG A 18 3.24 8.70 3.33
CA ARG A 18 3.02 9.65 2.26
C ARG A 18 3.15 11.09 2.76
N LEU A 19 2.52 11.39 3.89
CA LEU A 19 2.57 12.74 4.46
C LEU A 19 3.99 13.13 4.85
N ARG A 20 4.71 12.20 5.46
CA ARG A 20 6.10 12.46 5.85
C ARG A 20 6.99 12.67 4.63
N SER A 21 6.64 12.05 3.52
CA SER A 21 7.40 12.18 2.28
C SER A 21 7.03 13.42 1.49
N GLY A 22 6.01 14.17 1.94
CA GLY A 22 5.58 15.37 1.25
C GLY A 22 4.90 15.09 -0.09
N VAL A 23 4.29 13.91 -0.22
CA VAL A 23 3.69 13.49 -1.48
C VAL A 23 2.17 13.65 -1.39
N ALA A 24 1.58 14.31 -2.39
CA ALA A 24 0.14 14.46 -2.45
C ALA A 24 -0.53 13.17 -2.91
N VAL A 25 -1.82 13.01 -2.56
CA VAL A 25 -2.57 11.83 -2.98
C VAL A 25 -2.55 11.69 -4.51
N ALA A 26 -2.75 12.81 -5.22
CA ALA A 26 -2.74 12.79 -6.68
C ALA A 26 -1.39 12.33 -7.22
N GLU A 27 -0.32 12.78 -6.60
CA GLU A 27 1.02 12.40 -7.02
C GLU A 27 1.28 10.92 -6.77
N LEU A 28 0.86 10.42 -5.63
CA LEU A 28 1.01 9.00 -5.34
C LEU A 28 0.21 8.17 -6.33
N ALA A 29 -1.03 8.57 -6.60
CA ALA A 29 -1.88 7.85 -7.55
C ALA A 29 -1.23 7.79 -8.92
N GLU A 30 -0.63 8.89 -9.35
CA GLU A 30 0.04 8.95 -10.64
C GLU A 30 1.23 8.00 -10.68
N ARG A 31 2.05 8.01 -9.63
CA ARG A 31 3.21 7.14 -9.56
C ARG A 31 2.85 5.66 -9.54
N VAL A 32 1.75 5.34 -8.89
CA VAL A 32 1.28 3.96 -8.80
C VAL A 32 0.54 3.53 -10.07
N GLY A 33 -0.02 4.50 -10.80
CA GLY A 33 -0.76 4.19 -12.01
C GLY A 33 -2.21 3.88 -11.75
N VAL A 34 -2.79 4.49 -10.71
CA VAL A 34 -4.19 4.32 -10.34
C VAL A 34 -4.84 5.67 -10.18
N LYS A 35 -6.14 5.70 -9.95
CA LYS A 35 -6.87 6.94 -9.77
C LYS A 35 -6.84 7.37 -8.31
N ARG A 36 -6.95 8.70 -8.09
CA ARG A 36 -6.91 9.26 -6.74
C ARG A 36 -7.92 8.63 -5.78
N PRO A 37 -9.18 8.41 -6.18
CA PRO A 37 -10.13 7.81 -5.24
C PRO A 37 -9.70 6.44 -4.73
N TYR A 38 -8.95 5.69 -5.54
CA TYR A 38 -8.47 4.38 -5.10
C TYR A 38 -7.44 4.53 -3.98
N ILE A 39 -6.52 5.49 -4.11
CA ILE A 39 -5.55 5.75 -3.05
C ILE A 39 -6.28 6.18 -1.78
N ALA A 40 -7.29 7.05 -1.92
CA ALA A 40 -8.05 7.50 -0.77
C ALA A 40 -8.74 6.33 -0.06
N LYS A 41 -9.30 5.41 -0.82
CA LYS A 41 -9.95 4.23 -0.24
C LYS A 41 -8.96 3.36 0.52
N ILE A 42 -7.75 3.21 -0.03
CA ILE A 42 -6.70 2.45 0.63
C ILE A 42 -6.36 3.10 1.96
N GLU A 43 -6.11 4.40 1.96
CA GLU A 43 -5.67 5.11 3.16
C GLU A 43 -6.75 5.14 4.24
N LEU A 44 -8.01 5.15 3.84
CA LEU A 44 -9.12 5.14 4.78
C LEU A 44 -9.47 3.74 5.28
N GLY A 45 -8.84 2.73 4.72
CA GLY A 45 -9.10 1.35 5.13
C GLY A 45 -10.29 0.71 4.44
N HIS A 46 -10.84 1.35 3.42
CA HIS A 46 -11.97 0.80 2.68
C HIS A 46 -11.53 -0.23 1.64
N SER A 47 -10.29 -0.14 1.17
CA SER A 47 -9.70 -1.14 0.28
C SER A 47 -8.51 -1.73 0.99
N ARG A 48 -8.73 -2.86 1.66
CA ARG A 48 -7.70 -3.44 2.51
C ARG A 48 -6.81 -4.42 1.75
N LYS A 49 -7.33 -4.99 0.68
CA LYS A 49 -6.54 -5.92 -0.15
C LYS A 49 -6.20 -5.26 -1.47
N VAL A 50 -4.93 -5.33 -1.83
CA VAL A 50 -4.46 -4.78 -3.09
C VAL A 50 -3.68 -5.87 -3.81
N SER A 51 -3.58 -5.75 -5.14
CA SER A 51 -2.80 -6.71 -5.92
C SER A 51 -1.33 -6.58 -5.55
N ALA A 52 -0.57 -7.65 -5.77
CA ALA A 52 0.86 -7.63 -5.54
C ALA A 52 1.53 -6.52 -6.36
N LYS A 53 1.03 -6.29 -7.58
CA LYS A 53 1.55 -5.24 -8.44
C LYS A 53 1.34 -3.87 -7.85
N THR A 54 0.12 -3.60 -7.36
CA THR A 54 -0.19 -2.31 -6.73
C THR A 54 0.62 -2.13 -5.46
N PHE A 55 0.73 -3.18 -4.66
CA PHE A 55 1.51 -3.13 -3.43
C PHE A 55 2.96 -2.75 -3.72
N ALA A 56 3.58 -3.42 -4.68
CA ALA A 56 4.96 -3.13 -5.07
C ALA A 56 5.11 -1.70 -5.62
N ALA A 57 4.10 -1.23 -6.36
CA ALA A 57 4.14 0.12 -6.90
C ALA A 57 4.08 1.17 -5.80
N ILE A 58 3.30 0.94 -4.74
CA ILE A 58 3.23 1.86 -3.60
C ILE A 58 4.58 1.86 -2.88
N ILE A 59 5.16 0.70 -2.66
CA ILE A 59 6.48 0.58 -2.04
C ILE A 59 7.51 1.42 -2.81
N ALA A 60 7.54 1.27 -4.13
CA ALA A 60 8.48 2.00 -4.96
C ALA A 60 8.19 3.49 -4.97
N ALA A 61 6.91 3.85 -5.06
CA ALA A 61 6.51 5.26 -5.16
C ALA A 61 6.87 6.06 -3.92
N LEU A 62 6.84 5.42 -2.75
CA LEU A 62 7.14 6.08 -1.48
C LEU A 62 8.53 5.73 -0.96
N ASP A 63 9.31 5.00 -1.75
CA ASP A 63 10.67 4.61 -1.39
C ASP A 63 10.71 3.91 -0.02
N ILE A 64 9.77 3.01 0.18
CA ILE A 64 9.68 2.27 1.45
C ILE A 64 10.74 1.17 1.44
N LYS A 65 11.57 1.17 2.46
CA LYS A 65 12.69 0.23 2.54
C LYS A 65 12.27 -1.13 3.05
N ASP A 66 11.26 -1.17 3.91
CA ASP A 66 10.77 -2.41 4.51
C ASP A 66 9.27 -2.48 4.28
N ARG A 67 8.86 -3.40 3.42
CA ARG A 67 7.44 -3.51 3.05
C ARG A 67 6.54 -3.83 4.24
N ARG A 68 7.11 -4.37 5.31
CA ARG A 68 6.32 -4.66 6.52
C ARG A 68 5.74 -3.40 7.12
N ALA A 69 6.29 -2.23 6.75
CA ALA A 69 5.78 -0.96 7.26
C ALA A 69 4.33 -0.71 6.86
N ILE A 70 3.88 -1.29 5.73
CA ILE A 70 2.53 -1.05 5.24
C ILE A 70 1.71 -2.33 5.08
N VAL A 71 2.21 -3.46 5.53
CA VAL A 71 1.46 -4.70 5.51
C VAL A 71 0.67 -4.81 6.81
N ALA A 72 -0.63 -5.09 6.70
CA ALA A 72 -1.49 -5.19 7.87
C ALA A 72 -1.12 -6.37 8.75
N ASN A 73 -0.63 -7.46 8.16
CA ASN A 73 -0.20 -8.62 8.90
C ASN A 73 1.22 -9.00 8.46
N PRO A 74 2.24 -8.35 9.05
CA PRO A 74 3.63 -8.57 8.60
C PRO A 74 4.14 -9.98 8.85
N TYR A 75 3.46 -10.74 9.68
CA TYR A 75 3.90 -12.11 9.98
C TYR A 75 3.17 -13.14 9.13
N GLY A 76 2.42 -12.67 8.15
CA GLY A 76 1.80 -13.57 7.21
C GLY A 76 0.37 -13.93 7.58
N ALA A 77 -0.47 -13.98 6.57
CA ALA A 77 -1.87 -14.35 6.75
C ALA A 77 -2.01 -15.83 7.05
N ASP A 78 -0.98 -16.57 6.82
CA ASP A 78 -0.97 -17.99 7.00
C ASP A 78 -0.69 -18.42 8.42
N VAL A 79 -0.67 -17.50 9.32
CA VAL A 79 -0.44 -17.80 10.73
C VAL A 79 -1.61 -18.55 11.34
N SER A 80 -2.65 -18.65 10.62
CA SER A 80 -3.81 -19.41 11.06
C SER A 80 -3.47 -20.85 11.36
#